data_214d59e5f186a6874ea331f1ca258d92
#
_entry.id   214d59e5f186a6874ea331f1ca258d92
#
_cell.length_a   1.000
_cell.length_b   1.000
_cell.length_c   1.000
_cell.angle_alpha   90.00
_cell.angle_beta   90.00
_cell.angle_gamma   90.00
#
_symmetry.space_group_name_H-M   'P 1'
#
loop_
_entity.id
_entity.type
_entity.pdbx_description
1 polymer ?
#
loop_
_entity_poly.entity_id
_entity_poly.type
_entity_poly.pdbx_seq_one_letter_code
_entity_poly.pdbx_strand_id
1 'polypeptide(L)'
;MTYPQAALIVIDVQNDFCPGGALAVTGGDEIVRPINDLMAEFGAVVLTQDWHPADHSSFADNHAGSEPYSLVDMAYGPQVLWPRHCVQNSAGADFHPDLNQGAADLIIRKGFRASIDSYSAFFENDSQIGRAHV
;
A
#
# COMPACT_ATOMS: atom_id res chain seq x y z
N MET A 1 -12.86 6.33 24.01
CA MET A 1 -11.64 7.06 24.47
C MET A 1 -11.09 7.82 23.27
N THR A 2 -10.73 9.06 23.43
CA THR A 2 -10.29 9.91 22.31
C THR A 2 -8.79 10.24 22.42
N TYR A 3 -8.15 10.41 21.28
CA TYR A 3 -6.72 10.69 21.16
C TYR A 3 -6.48 11.95 20.31
N PRO A 4 -6.87 13.14 20.82
CA PRO A 4 -6.87 14.36 20.01
C PRO A 4 -5.48 14.87 19.60
N GLN A 5 -4.41 14.38 20.24
CA GLN A 5 -3.02 14.73 19.94
C GLN A 5 -2.26 13.61 19.24
N ALA A 6 -2.96 12.56 18.78
CA ALA A 6 -2.37 11.43 18.07
C ALA A 6 -2.97 11.31 16.68
N ALA A 7 -2.20 10.73 15.78
CA ALA A 7 -2.63 10.38 14.43
C ALA A 7 -2.90 8.88 14.32
N LEU A 8 -3.99 8.54 13.65
CA LEU A 8 -4.25 7.18 13.19
C LEU A 8 -3.63 7.02 11.80
N ILE A 9 -2.72 6.08 11.66
CA ILE A 9 -2.16 5.71 10.37
C ILE A 9 -2.85 4.44 9.89
N VAL A 10 -3.59 4.54 8.80
CA VAL A 10 -4.33 3.44 8.16
C VAL A 10 -3.52 2.96 6.97
N ILE A 11 -3.03 1.73 7.03
CA ILE A 11 -2.03 1.23 6.08
C ILE A 11 -2.70 0.38 5.02
N ASP A 12 -2.66 0.86 3.76
CA ASP A 12 -2.90 0.12 2.52
C ASP A 12 -4.23 -0.66 2.49
N VAL A 13 -5.31 -0.07 2.95
CA VAL A 13 -6.66 -0.68 2.90
C VAL A 13 -7.23 -0.53 1.49
N GLN A 14 -6.68 -1.30 0.57
CA GLN A 14 -6.94 -1.22 -0.87
C GLN A 14 -7.57 -2.52 -1.37
N ASN A 15 -8.29 -2.43 -2.49
CA ASN A 15 -9.02 -3.57 -3.06
C ASN A 15 -8.12 -4.77 -3.35
N ASP A 16 -6.89 -4.55 -3.86
CA ASP A 16 -5.98 -5.65 -4.19
C ASP A 16 -5.48 -6.43 -2.97
N PHE A 17 -5.52 -5.83 -1.78
CA PHE A 17 -5.16 -6.50 -0.53
C PHE A 17 -6.36 -7.11 0.21
N CYS A 18 -7.56 -6.92 -0.30
CA CYS A 18 -8.79 -7.49 0.26
C CYS A 18 -9.22 -8.74 -0.52
N PRO A 19 -10.12 -9.57 0.02
CA PRO A 19 -10.61 -10.76 -0.68
C PRO A 19 -11.09 -10.46 -2.11
N GLY A 20 -10.62 -11.25 -3.08
CA GLY A 20 -10.88 -11.02 -4.51
C GLY A 20 -9.84 -10.13 -5.21
N GLY A 21 -8.93 -9.50 -4.50
CA GLY A 21 -7.85 -8.68 -5.05
C GLY A 21 -6.66 -9.51 -5.54
N ALA A 22 -5.74 -8.85 -6.25
CA ALA A 22 -4.60 -9.50 -6.90
C ALA A 22 -3.53 -10.01 -5.91
N LEU A 23 -3.45 -9.42 -4.71
CA LEU A 23 -2.54 -9.81 -3.63
C LEU A 23 -3.33 -9.89 -2.30
N ALA A 24 -4.42 -10.65 -2.31
CA ALA A 24 -5.39 -10.68 -1.24
C ALA A 24 -4.83 -11.26 0.07
N VAL A 25 -5.17 -10.60 1.16
CA VAL A 25 -5.02 -11.10 2.52
C VAL A 25 -6.35 -11.71 2.96
N THR A 26 -6.33 -12.93 3.46
CA THR A 26 -7.54 -13.58 3.96
C THR A 26 -8.15 -12.75 5.09
N GLY A 27 -9.43 -12.36 4.95
CA GLY A 27 -10.11 -11.52 5.93
C GLY A 27 -9.62 -10.07 5.98
N GLY A 28 -8.87 -9.61 4.96
CA GLY A 28 -8.29 -8.26 4.93
C GLY A 28 -9.32 -7.13 4.99
N ASP A 29 -10.55 -7.39 4.56
CA ASP A 29 -11.67 -6.45 4.60
C ASP A 29 -12.34 -6.34 6.00
N GLU A 30 -12.09 -7.29 6.88
CA GLU A 30 -12.67 -7.29 8.24
C GLU A 30 -12.21 -6.11 9.09
N ILE A 31 -11.07 -5.51 8.75
CA ILE A 31 -10.53 -4.35 9.47
C ILE A 31 -11.20 -3.03 9.11
N VAL A 32 -11.96 -2.96 8.01
CA VAL A 32 -12.52 -1.70 7.49
C VAL A 32 -13.45 -1.04 8.51
N ARG A 33 -14.39 -1.79 9.05
CA ARG A 33 -15.33 -1.25 10.03
C ARG A 33 -14.66 -0.80 11.33
N PRO A 34 -13.79 -1.62 11.98
CA PRO A 34 -13.04 -1.15 13.15
C PRO A 34 -12.21 0.10 12.88
N ILE A 35 -11.59 0.22 11.69
CA ILE A 35 -10.83 1.41 11.32
C ILE A 35 -11.75 2.63 11.23
N ASN A 36 -12.91 2.52 10.56
CA ASN A 36 -13.86 3.62 10.46
C ASN A 36 -14.33 4.10 11.84
N ASP A 37 -14.57 3.17 12.77
CA ASP A 37 -14.95 3.51 14.15
C ASP A 37 -13.81 4.24 14.87
N LEU A 38 -12.56 3.83 14.66
CA LEU A 38 -11.38 4.48 15.26
C LEU A 38 -11.10 5.87 14.71
N MET A 39 -11.39 6.14 13.44
CA MET A 39 -11.09 7.44 12.81
C MET A 39 -11.67 8.62 13.60
N ALA A 40 -12.84 8.45 14.21
CA ALA A 40 -13.49 9.49 14.99
C ALA A 40 -12.80 9.77 16.34
N GLU A 41 -11.91 8.91 16.78
CA GLU A 41 -11.25 9.02 18.09
C GLU A 41 -9.90 9.73 18.03
N PHE A 42 -9.32 9.91 16.83
CA PHE A 42 -7.99 10.49 16.65
C PHE A 42 -8.06 11.92 16.12
N GLY A 43 -7.06 12.73 16.49
CA GLY A 43 -6.96 14.12 16.08
C GLY A 43 -6.53 14.31 14.61
N ALA A 44 -5.91 13.29 14.03
CA ALA A 44 -5.56 13.25 12.61
C ALA A 44 -5.68 11.83 12.07
N VAL A 45 -6.04 11.70 10.80
CA VAL A 45 -6.14 10.42 10.09
C VAL A 45 -5.31 10.47 8.81
N VAL A 46 -4.36 9.55 8.69
CA VAL A 46 -3.49 9.42 7.52
C VAL A 46 -3.72 8.06 6.89
N LEU A 47 -4.02 8.04 5.59
CA LEU A 47 -4.10 6.81 4.80
C LEU A 47 -2.81 6.62 4.02
N THR A 48 -2.27 5.40 3.99
CA THR A 48 -1.21 5.05 3.05
C THR A 48 -1.79 4.25 1.88
N GLN A 49 -1.17 4.36 0.72
CA GLN A 49 -1.65 3.74 -0.51
C GLN A 49 -0.47 3.28 -1.36
N ASP A 50 -0.41 1.97 -1.63
CA ASP A 50 0.47 1.43 -2.66
C ASP A 50 0.03 1.96 -4.02
N TRP A 51 0.99 2.47 -4.81
CA TRP A 51 0.70 3.21 -6.04
C TRP A 51 1.76 2.92 -7.10
N HIS A 52 1.75 1.68 -7.60
CA HIS A 52 2.78 1.21 -8.51
C HIS A 52 2.52 1.60 -9.98
N PRO A 53 3.54 2.11 -10.71
CA PRO A 53 3.43 2.19 -12.16
C PRO A 53 3.40 0.78 -12.77
N ALA A 54 2.85 0.65 -13.97
CA ALA A 54 2.68 -0.65 -14.64
C ALA A 54 4.01 -1.38 -14.91
N ASP A 55 5.11 -0.64 -15.05
CA ASP A 55 6.46 -1.16 -15.27
C ASP A 55 7.26 -1.36 -13.98
N HIS A 56 6.60 -1.41 -12.81
CA HIS A 56 7.28 -1.53 -11.52
C HIS A 56 8.13 -2.80 -11.44
N SER A 57 9.36 -2.66 -10.95
CA SER A 57 10.34 -3.75 -10.91
C SER A 57 10.01 -4.86 -9.90
N SER A 58 9.09 -4.65 -8.99
CA SER A 58 8.63 -5.68 -8.06
C SER A 58 7.59 -6.64 -8.64
N PHE A 59 7.08 -6.40 -9.84
CA PHE A 59 6.11 -7.29 -10.46
C PHE A 59 6.78 -8.46 -11.17
N ALA A 60 6.40 -9.68 -10.83
CA ALA A 60 6.98 -10.88 -11.43
C ALA A 60 6.83 -10.93 -12.94
N ASP A 61 5.71 -10.46 -13.49
CA ASP A 61 5.43 -10.44 -14.91
C ASP A 61 6.24 -9.40 -15.72
N ASN A 62 6.97 -8.50 -15.05
CA ASN A 62 7.95 -7.62 -15.66
C ASN A 62 9.35 -8.27 -15.77
N HIS A 63 9.52 -9.51 -15.30
CA HIS A 63 10.75 -10.28 -15.36
C HIS A 63 10.52 -11.58 -16.11
N ALA A 64 11.04 -11.69 -17.33
CA ALA A 64 10.84 -12.86 -18.18
C ALA A 64 11.26 -14.16 -17.46
N GLY A 65 10.36 -15.15 -17.41
CA GLY A 65 10.60 -16.45 -16.80
C GLY A 65 10.57 -16.47 -15.26
N SER A 66 10.22 -15.37 -14.60
CA SER A 66 10.10 -15.31 -13.15
C SER A 66 8.67 -15.57 -12.68
N GLU A 67 8.56 -16.28 -11.56
CA GLU A 67 7.29 -16.58 -10.93
C GLU A 67 7.02 -15.62 -9.74
N PRO A 68 5.76 -15.31 -9.43
CA PRO A 68 5.42 -14.62 -8.20
C PRO A 68 6.03 -15.30 -6.96
N TYR A 69 6.43 -14.48 -5.99
CA TYR A 69 7.07 -14.88 -4.73
C TYR A 69 8.51 -15.41 -4.87
N SER A 70 9.09 -15.41 -6.07
CA SER A 70 10.51 -15.65 -6.26
C SER A 70 11.34 -14.44 -5.84
N LEU A 71 12.64 -14.64 -5.66
CA LEU A 71 13.60 -13.59 -5.32
C LEU A 71 14.42 -13.20 -6.55
N VAL A 72 14.72 -11.92 -6.64
CA VAL A 72 15.67 -11.35 -7.62
C VAL A 72 16.61 -10.40 -6.90
N ASP A 73 17.88 -10.36 -7.34
CA ASP A 73 18.83 -9.40 -6.78
C ASP A 73 18.68 -8.04 -7.48
N MET A 74 18.38 -7.03 -6.69
CA MET A 74 18.34 -5.63 -7.08
C MET A 74 19.59 -4.91 -6.60
N ALA A 75 19.82 -3.68 -7.06
CA ALA A 75 20.93 -2.86 -6.60
C ALA A 75 20.93 -2.64 -5.07
N TYR A 76 19.76 -2.67 -4.45
CA TYR A 76 19.58 -2.51 -3.00
C TYR A 76 19.48 -3.83 -2.22
N GLY A 77 19.66 -4.99 -2.88
CA GLY A 77 19.60 -6.31 -2.27
C GLY A 77 18.48 -7.20 -2.80
N PRO A 78 18.19 -8.32 -2.13
CA PRO A 78 17.14 -9.24 -2.55
C PRO A 78 15.77 -8.57 -2.54
N GLN A 79 14.99 -8.79 -3.60
CA GLN A 79 13.63 -8.31 -3.75
C GLN A 79 12.70 -9.48 -4.05
N VAL A 80 11.62 -9.59 -3.30
CA VAL A 80 10.53 -10.52 -3.63
C VAL A 80 9.76 -9.96 -4.83
N LEU A 81 9.50 -10.81 -5.81
CA LEU A 81 8.64 -10.48 -6.93
C LEU A 81 7.19 -10.82 -6.59
N TRP A 82 6.32 -9.85 -6.79
CA TRP A 82 4.91 -9.95 -6.45
C TRP A 82 4.02 -10.16 -7.67
N PRO A 83 2.82 -10.71 -7.50
CA PRO A 83 1.76 -10.55 -8.49
C PRO A 83 1.54 -9.05 -8.76
N ARG A 84 1.16 -8.70 -9.98
CA ARG A 84 0.79 -7.32 -10.32
C ARG A 84 -0.37 -6.86 -9.44
N HIS A 85 -0.17 -5.78 -8.69
CA HIS A 85 -1.15 -5.27 -7.73
C HIS A 85 -1.01 -3.76 -7.60
N CYS A 86 -2.06 -3.10 -7.13
CA CYS A 86 -2.09 -1.67 -6.81
C CYS A 86 -1.50 -0.79 -7.91
N VAL A 87 -1.81 -1.12 -9.17
CA VAL A 87 -1.36 -0.33 -10.32
C VAL A 87 -2.08 1.01 -10.31
N GLN A 88 -1.32 2.08 -10.52
CA GLN A 88 -1.83 3.45 -10.56
C GLN A 88 -3.09 3.57 -11.42
N ASN A 89 -4.10 4.25 -10.89
CA ASN A 89 -5.39 4.49 -11.54
C ASN A 89 -6.23 3.22 -11.82
N SER A 90 -5.88 2.08 -11.24
CA SER A 90 -6.69 0.86 -11.34
C SER A 90 -7.65 0.74 -10.16
N ALA A 91 -8.72 -0.03 -10.36
CA ALA A 91 -9.65 -0.36 -9.27
C ALA A 91 -8.96 -1.13 -8.14
N GLY A 92 -7.92 -1.92 -8.43
CA GLY A 92 -7.15 -2.65 -7.43
C GLY A 92 -6.38 -1.72 -6.49
N ALA A 93 -5.90 -0.59 -6.98
CA ALA A 93 -5.21 0.42 -6.18
C ALA A 93 -6.17 1.29 -5.36
N ASP A 94 -7.45 1.35 -5.71
CA ASP A 94 -8.44 2.12 -4.96
C ASP A 94 -8.57 1.59 -3.53
N PHE A 95 -8.86 2.48 -2.59
CA PHE A 95 -9.23 2.06 -1.24
C PHE A 95 -10.50 1.23 -1.25
N HIS A 96 -10.64 0.35 -0.28
CA HIS A 96 -11.85 -0.43 -0.10
C HIS A 96 -13.09 0.51 -0.08
N PRO A 97 -14.17 0.19 -0.80
CA PRO A 97 -15.32 1.10 -0.96
C PRO A 97 -16.01 1.46 0.36
N ASP A 98 -15.92 0.61 1.37
CA ASP A 98 -16.51 0.85 2.68
C ASP A 98 -15.57 1.61 3.64
N LEU A 99 -14.32 1.89 3.25
CA LEU A 99 -13.42 2.73 4.05
C LEU A 99 -13.87 4.19 3.97
N ASN A 100 -13.97 4.83 5.12
CA ASN A 100 -14.37 6.25 5.20
C ASN A 100 -13.20 7.17 4.81
N GLN A 101 -12.93 7.27 3.51
CA GLN A 101 -11.87 8.14 2.97
C GLN A 101 -12.10 9.62 3.31
N GLY A 102 -13.35 10.03 3.45
CA GLY A 102 -13.71 11.42 3.77
C GLY A 102 -13.24 11.89 5.15
N ALA A 103 -12.88 10.97 6.04
CA ALA A 103 -12.31 11.28 7.34
C ALA A 103 -10.79 11.48 7.29
N ALA A 104 -10.14 11.23 6.17
CA ALA A 104 -8.68 11.37 6.06
C ALA A 104 -8.25 12.82 5.90
N ASP A 105 -7.24 13.22 6.64
CA ASP A 105 -6.57 14.52 6.51
C ASP A 105 -5.46 14.46 5.46
N LEU A 106 -4.86 13.28 5.25
CA LEU A 106 -3.73 13.09 4.34
C LEU A 106 -3.74 11.69 3.75
N ILE A 107 -3.40 11.59 2.46
CA ILE A 107 -3.12 10.33 1.78
C ILE A 107 -1.67 10.34 1.33
N ILE A 108 -0.89 9.35 1.76
CA ILE A 108 0.50 9.16 1.38
C ILE A 108 0.59 7.99 0.41
N ARG A 109 1.00 8.25 -0.81
CA ARG A 109 1.27 7.22 -1.82
C ARG A 109 2.71 6.75 -1.75
N LYS A 110 2.92 5.45 -1.85
CA LYS A 110 4.23 4.81 -1.84
C LYS A 110 4.38 3.84 -3.01
N GLY A 111 5.61 3.37 -3.25
CA GLY A 111 5.88 2.40 -4.32
C GLY A 111 5.69 2.95 -5.74
N PHE A 112 5.70 4.26 -5.92
CA PHE A 112 5.48 4.91 -7.23
C PHE A 112 6.73 4.98 -8.10
N ARG A 113 7.92 4.74 -7.56
CA ARG A 113 9.16 4.67 -8.34
C ARG A 113 9.32 3.28 -8.93
N ALA A 114 9.43 3.19 -10.27
CA ALA A 114 9.45 1.91 -10.99
C ALA A 114 10.59 0.97 -10.58
N SER A 115 11.73 1.52 -10.15
CA SER A 115 12.95 0.75 -9.87
C SER A 115 13.16 0.35 -8.41
N ILE A 116 12.33 0.83 -7.50
CA ILE A 116 12.49 0.60 -6.04
C ILE A 116 11.14 0.31 -5.43
N ASP A 117 11.02 -0.81 -4.70
CA ASP A 117 9.83 -1.12 -3.95
C ASP A 117 9.81 -0.42 -2.58
N SER A 118 8.64 -0.27 -2.01
CA SER A 118 8.41 0.40 -0.72
C SER A 118 7.39 -0.36 0.10
N TYR A 119 7.85 -1.08 1.12
CA TYR A 119 6.94 -1.72 2.08
C TYR A 119 6.46 -0.74 3.15
N SER A 120 7.22 0.31 3.39
CA SER A 120 6.92 1.34 4.38
C SER A 120 6.60 2.67 3.72
N ALA A 121 5.71 3.46 4.33
CA ALA A 121 5.48 4.85 3.94
C ALA A 121 6.59 5.80 4.42
N PHE A 122 7.49 5.33 5.29
CA PHE A 122 8.57 6.15 5.85
C PHE A 122 9.88 6.02 5.08
N PHE A 123 10.18 4.84 4.54
CA PHE A 123 11.39 4.59 3.75
C PHE A 123 11.16 3.50 2.70
N GLU A 124 11.95 3.56 1.65
CA GLU A 124 11.93 2.60 0.55
C GLU A 124 12.85 1.41 0.84
N ASN A 125 12.78 0.35 0.01
CA ASN A 125 13.56 -0.87 0.24
C ASN A 125 15.08 -0.67 0.10
N ASP A 126 15.53 0.46 -0.44
CA ASP A 126 16.93 0.89 -0.46
C ASP A 126 17.35 1.65 0.84
N SER A 127 16.48 1.67 1.84
CA SER A 127 16.66 2.37 3.12
C SER A 127 16.71 3.91 3.03
N GLN A 128 16.39 4.48 1.86
CA GLN A 128 16.23 5.93 1.75
C GLN A 128 14.86 6.36 2.29
N ILE A 129 14.80 7.58 2.83
CA ILE A 129 13.52 8.15 3.29
C ILE A 129 12.56 8.19 2.10
N GLY A 130 11.38 7.59 2.28
CA GLY A 130 10.33 7.56 1.27
C GLY A 130 9.95 8.99 0.84
N ARG A 131 9.85 9.19 -0.46
CA ARG A 131 9.36 10.44 -1.02
C ARG A 131 7.88 10.28 -1.27
N ALA A 132 7.06 10.68 -0.29
CA ALA A 132 5.64 10.73 -0.49
C ALA A 132 5.29 11.75 -1.57
N HIS A 133 4.52 11.35 -2.57
CA HIS A 133 3.76 12.30 -3.37
C HIS A 133 2.50 12.67 -2.60
N VAL A 134 2.45 13.91 -2.23
CA VAL A 134 1.25 14.54 -1.68
C VAL A 134 0.38 15.02 -2.84
#